data_676bfa01a3e905677ca9bb43534b305b
#
_entry.id   676bfa01a3e905677ca9bb43534b305b
#
_cell.length_a   1.000
_cell.length_b   1.000
_cell.length_c   1.000
_cell.angle_alpha   90.00
_cell.angle_beta   90.00
_cell.angle_gamma   90.00
#
_symmetry.space_group_name_H-M   'P 1'
#
loop_
_entity.id
_entity.type
_entity.pdbx_description
1 polymer ?
#
loop_
_entity_poly.entity_id
_entity_poly.type
_entity_poly.pdbx_seq_one_letter_code
_entity_poly.pdbx_strand_id
1 'polypeptide(L)'
;MRAGAAIAGGAALLLWPALLNRYPLVFSDTGAFLAQTVMGWPVWDKPFIYGPLLHAFHWRVSLWLPVLAQGVLLSWLLWLVQRVVWGRAAAGWHLLLCAGLAALTAAPWFASLLMPDILAPALVLALFLLGFGGDRLRRAELWALGLVATLAIAAHLSHLPVAAALLLPVAFLRRRWRAVLRCVAPLLAAVLLLLATNWVVHGRLALSPYGAVFALARLVADGPAARTIAARCPEAGWHLCRWAGRLPTDSDLFLWQGDGPVWAPRLDGATPGGPISLAPEAAVILRETLAREPLAVLRAAAGNTLRQLGMVRVGDMLGPENLQASVARQLALGFPAAEQRRFEWSLQAQGKLPEAAALLLWPHGAVLLLGALAALLAGVDAARARDARRLGLLLCVLVGLGANAAATGALSRSHDRYQARIAWLLPLAGLLAWRRGVPVAAVRDEAIGDPLR
;
A
#
# COMPACT_ATOMS: atom_id res chain seq x y z
N MET A 1 21.67 -9.28 22.80
CA MET A 1 20.78 -10.02 21.86
C MET A 1 21.32 -9.87 20.45
N ARG A 2 21.33 -10.93 19.63
CA ARG A 2 21.70 -10.87 18.22
C ARG A 2 20.61 -10.12 17.44
N ALA A 3 20.97 -9.39 16.38
CA ALA A 3 20.02 -8.59 15.58
C ALA A 3 18.80 -9.42 15.07
N GLY A 4 19.03 -10.66 14.65
CA GLY A 4 17.97 -11.56 14.21
C GLY A 4 16.90 -11.82 15.29
N ALA A 5 17.30 -12.03 16.55
CA ALA A 5 16.35 -12.23 17.64
C ALA A 5 15.51 -10.96 17.94
N ALA A 6 16.13 -9.77 17.80
CA ALA A 6 15.40 -8.51 17.97
C ALA A 6 14.38 -8.30 16.86
N ILE A 7 14.75 -8.61 15.61
CA ILE A 7 13.85 -8.54 14.45
C ILE A 7 12.68 -9.54 14.61
N ALA A 8 12.96 -10.77 15.01
CA ALA A 8 11.92 -11.77 15.25
C ALA A 8 10.97 -11.35 16.40
N GLY A 9 11.52 -10.83 17.51
CA GLY A 9 10.71 -10.30 18.61
C GLY A 9 9.86 -9.09 18.20
N GLY A 10 10.41 -8.17 17.39
CA GLY A 10 9.67 -7.05 16.83
C GLY A 10 8.55 -7.50 15.89
N ALA A 11 8.79 -8.54 15.06
CA ALA A 11 7.77 -9.14 14.21
C ALA A 11 6.63 -9.74 15.04
N ALA A 12 6.94 -10.50 16.09
CA ALA A 12 5.93 -11.09 16.98
C ALA A 12 5.06 -10.00 17.65
N LEU A 13 5.68 -8.90 18.11
CA LEU A 13 4.94 -7.76 18.67
C LEU A 13 4.00 -7.12 17.65
N LEU A 14 4.39 -7.03 16.37
CA LEU A 14 3.58 -6.39 15.33
C LEU A 14 2.46 -7.29 14.79
N LEU A 15 2.43 -8.57 15.09
CA LEU A 15 1.44 -9.52 14.57
C LEU A 15 0.35 -9.90 15.58
N TRP A 16 0.27 -9.23 16.73
CA TRP A 16 -0.74 -9.53 17.75
C TRP A 16 -2.20 -9.48 17.25
N PRO A 17 -2.60 -8.63 16.26
CA PRO A 17 -3.99 -8.66 15.77
C PRO A 17 -4.34 -9.98 15.07
N ALA A 18 -3.39 -10.62 14.38
CA ALA A 18 -3.61 -11.94 13.81
C ALA A 18 -3.81 -13.00 14.90
N LEU A 19 -3.10 -12.88 16.03
CA LEU A 19 -3.29 -13.76 17.19
C LEU A 19 -4.64 -13.50 17.88
N LEU A 20 -5.03 -12.23 18.07
CA LEU A 20 -6.35 -11.86 18.59
C LEU A 20 -7.45 -12.42 17.70
N ASN A 21 -7.33 -12.26 16.40
CA ASN A 21 -8.28 -12.78 15.40
C ASN A 21 -8.28 -14.33 15.34
N ARG A 22 -7.28 -15.00 15.90
CA ARG A 22 -7.01 -16.45 15.80
C ARG A 22 -6.66 -16.92 14.39
N TYR A 23 -6.49 -15.99 13.45
CA TYR A 23 -6.15 -16.21 12.06
C TYR A 23 -5.57 -14.93 11.45
N PRO A 24 -4.73 -14.98 10.40
CA PRO A 24 -4.34 -13.80 9.65
C PRO A 24 -5.55 -12.98 9.24
N LEU A 25 -5.45 -11.65 9.33
CA LEU A 25 -6.51 -10.79 8.81
C LEU A 25 -6.53 -10.88 7.29
N VAL A 26 -7.74 -10.88 6.75
CA VAL A 26 -7.97 -10.94 5.31
C VAL A 26 -8.99 -9.89 4.89
N PHE A 27 -9.06 -9.62 3.60
CA PHE A 27 -10.07 -8.73 3.00
C PHE A 27 -10.69 -9.44 1.80
N SER A 28 -11.81 -8.95 1.28
CA SER A 28 -12.42 -9.56 0.08
C SER A 28 -11.41 -9.72 -1.07
N ASP A 29 -10.55 -8.72 -1.25
CA ASP A 29 -9.48 -8.73 -2.26
C ASP A 29 -8.40 -9.80 -2.02
N THR A 30 -8.20 -10.25 -0.78
CA THR A 30 -7.30 -11.38 -0.50
C THR A 30 -7.75 -12.63 -1.26
N GLY A 31 -9.06 -12.86 -1.36
CA GLY A 31 -9.62 -13.94 -2.17
C GLY A 31 -9.26 -13.83 -3.65
N ALA A 32 -9.26 -12.62 -4.20
CA ALA A 32 -8.86 -12.37 -5.59
C ALA A 32 -7.35 -12.65 -5.81
N PHE A 33 -6.49 -12.28 -4.86
CA PHE A 33 -5.07 -12.63 -4.93
C PHE A 33 -4.81 -14.13 -4.79
N LEU A 34 -5.55 -14.82 -3.93
CA LEU A 34 -5.48 -16.28 -3.83
C LEU A 34 -5.96 -16.97 -5.10
N ALA A 35 -7.02 -16.46 -5.75
CA ALA A 35 -7.53 -17.00 -7.01
C ALA A 35 -6.48 -16.98 -8.12
N GLN A 36 -5.57 -16.01 -8.13
CA GLN A 36 -4.47 -15.95 -9.11
C GLN A 36 -3.62 -17.23 -9.12
N THR A 37 -3.43 -17.89 -7.99
CA THR A 37 -2.59 -19.09 -7.88
C THR A 37 -3.37 -20.36 -7.55
N VAL A 38 -4.53 -20.27 -6.91
CA VAL A 38 -5.40 -21.43 -6.63
C VAL A 38 -6.10 -21.89 -7.91
N MET A 39 -6.67 -20.93 -8.66
CA MET A 39 -7.43 -21.18 -9.88
C MET A 39 -6.65 -20.89 -11.16
N GLY A 40 -5.46 -20.26 -11.08
CA GLY A 40 -4.77 -19.71 -12.25
C GLY A 40 -5.53 -18.58 -12.93
N TRP A 41 -6.40 -17.89 -12.21
CA TRP A 41 -7.29 -16.88 -12.80
C TRP A 41 -6.64 -15.48 -12.80
N PRO A 42 -6.39 -14.89 -14.00
CA PRO A 42 -5.92 -13.52 -14.11
C PRO A 42 -7.05 -12.54 -13.77
N VAL A 43 -7.01 -12.01 -12.57
CA VAL A 43 -7.99 -11.02 -12.10
C VAL A 43 -7.77 -9.70 -12.84
N TRP A 44 -8.80 -9.15 -13.45
CA TRP A 44 -8.72 -8.01 -14.37
C TRP A 44 -8.29 -6.69 -13.72
N ASP A 45 -8.57 -6.51 -12.44
CA ASP A 45 -8.39 -5.28 -11.66
C ASP A 45 -7.11 -5.26 -10.81
N LYS A 46 -6.36 -6.36 -10.79
CA LYS A 46 -5.18 -6.50 -9.92
C LYS A 46 -3.96 -6.97 -10.69
N PRO A 47 -2.75 -6.40 -10.43
CA PRO A 47 -1.51 -6.93 -10.97
C PRO A 47 -1.31 -8.40 -10.60
N PHE A 48 -0.82 -9.20 -11.54
CA PHE A 48 -0.50 -10.61 -11.31
C PHE A 48 0.88 -10.76 -10.64
N ILE A 49 1.04 -10.12 -9.47
CA ILE A 49 2.29 -10.05 -8.71
C ILE A 49 2.09 -10.49 -7.26
N TYR A 50 1.09 -9.91 -6.56
CA TYR A 50 0.92 -10.16 -5.14
C TYR A 50 0.40 -11.58 -4.85
N GLY A 51 -0.46 -12.15 -5.67
CA GLY A 51 -0.91 -13.53 -5.52
C GLY A 51 0.25 -14.54 -5.63
N PRO A 52 1.08 -14.51 -6.68
CA PRO A 52 2.31 -15.30 -6.76
C PRO A 52 3.27 -15.06 -5.59
N LEU A 53 3.41 -13.80 -5.12
CA LEU A 53 4.22 -13.48 -3.94
C LEU A 53 3.67 -14.16 -2.68
N LEU A 54 2.36 -14.13 -2.46
CA LEU A 54 1.74 -14.86 -1.35
C LEU A 54 1.97 -16.37 -1.48
N HIS A 55 1.83 -16.90 -2.71
CA HIS A 55 2.03 -18.34 -2.98
C HIS A 55 3.43 -18.82 -2.64
N ALA A 56 4.45 -18.00 -2.85
CA ALA A 56 5.84 -18.33 -2.48
C ALA A 56 6.01 -18.60 -0.97
N PHE A 57 5.06 -18.20 -0.15
CA PHE A 57 5.05 -18.46 1.29
C PHE A 57 3.96 -19.43 1.72
N HIS A 58 2.72 -19.34 1.22
CA HIS A 58 1.64 -20.19 1.72
C HIS A 58 1.62 -21.61 1.13
N TRP A 59 2.16 -21.83 -0.06
CA TRP A 59 2.22 -23.12 -0.79
C TRP A 59 0.91 -23.92 -0.72
N ARG A 60 -0.23 -23.26 -0.58
CA ARG A 60 -1.55 -23.85 -0.33
C ARG A 60 -1.62 -24.69 0.97
N VAL A 61 -0.77 -24.39 1.94
CA VAL A 61 -0.72 -25.07 3.25
C VAL A 61 -1.35 -24.20 4.34
N SER A 62 -0.85 -22.95 4.49
CA SER A 62 -1.34 -22.04 5.53
C SER A 62 -1.07 -20.57 5.20
N LEU A 63 -2.02 -19.70 5.53
CA LEU A 63 -1.88 -18.25 5.41
C LEU A 63 -1.06 -17.61 6.55
N TRP A 64 -0.64 -18.37 7.56
CA TRP A 64 0.24 -17.88 8.61
C TRP A 64 1.66 -17.57 8.13
N LEU A 65 2.18 -18.34 7.17
CA LEU A 65 3.54 -18.13 6.68
C LEU A 65 3.73 -16.77 5.98
N PRO A 66 2.85 -16.34 5.05
CA PRO A 66 2.97 -15.01 4.46
C PRO A 66 2.78 -13.87 5.46
N VAL A 67 1.90 -14.00 6.47
CA VAL A 67 1.76 -12.94 7.49
C VAL A 67 3.00 -12.86 8.39
N LEU A 68 3.62 -13.98 8.73
CA LEU A 68 4.91 -14.01 9.44
C LEU A 68 6.00 -13.32 8.61
N ALA A 69 6.06 -13.59 7.30
CA ALA A 69 7.00 -12.92 6.39
C ALA A 69 6.78 -11.39 6.34
N GLN A 70 5.52 -10.93 6.33
CA GLN A 70 5.19 -9.49 6.41
C GLN A 70 5.66 -8.86 7.73
N GLY A 71 5.42 -9.52 8.86
CA GLY A 71 5.89 -9.06 10.17
C GLY A 71 7.41 -8.96 10.26
N VAL A 72 8.13 -9.97 9.76
CA VAL A 72 9.60 -9.98 9.69
C VAL A 72 10.12 -8.88 8.77
N LEU A 73 9.52 -8.71 7.59
CA LEU A 73 9.86 -7.64 6.65
C LEU A 73 9.73 -6.26 7.31
N LEU A 74 8.59 -5.99 7.95
CA LEU A 74 8.35 -4.70 8.58
C LEU A 74 9.34 -4.45 9.73
N SER A 75 9.53 -5.43 10.62
CA SER A 75 10.48 -5.33 11.72
C SER A 75 11.93 -5.13 11.24
N TRP A 76 12.33 -5.83 10.17
CA TRP A 76 13.64 -5.64 9.54
C TRP A 76 13.82 -4.22 8.95
N LEU A 77 12.82 -3.68 8.26
CA LEU A 77 12.86 -2.31 7.75
C LEU A 77 13.00 -1.30 8.89
N LEU A 78 12.24 -1.46 9.98
CA LEU A 78 12.33 -0.60 11.17
C LEU A 78 13.73 -0.69 11.82
N TRP A 79 14.34 -1.87 11.87
CA TRP A 79 15.72 -2.05 12.32
C TRP A 79 16.72 -1.28 11.46
N LEU A 80 16.58 -1.35 10.13
CA LEU A 80 17.46 -0.63 9.21
C LEU A 80 17.27 0.89 9.30
N VAL A 81 16.03 1.37 9.45
CA VAL A 81 15.75 2.81 9.61
C VAL A 81 16.42 3.34 10.88
N GLN A 82 16.30 2.65 12.03
CA GLN A 82 17.02 3.03 13.25
C GLN A 82 18.53 3.12 13.01
N ARG A 83 19.13 2.11 12.35
CA ARG A 83 20.56 2.11 12.03
C ARG A 83 20.96 3.27 11.12
N VAL A 84 20.14 3.60 10.13
CA VAL A 84 20.45 4.70 9.20
C VAL A 84 20.27 6.07 9.85
N VAL A 85 19.25 6.25 10.68
CA VAL A 85 18.98 7.55 11.34
C VAL A 85 19.88 7.76 12.55
N TRP A 86 20.00 6.77 13.44
CA TRP A 86 20.74 6.91 14.70
C TRP A 86 22.20 6.47 14.63
N GLY A 87 22.67 5.90 13.50
CA GLY A 87 24.01 5.34 13.35
C GLY A 87 24.13 3.91 13.84
N ARG A 88 23.29 3.48 14.76
CA ARG A 88 23.22 2.11 15.29
C ARG A 88 21.77 1.71 15.57
N ALA A 89 21.46 0.42 15.51
CA ALA A 89 20.24 -0.16 16.03
C ALA A 89 20.57 -0.97 17.29
N ALA A 90 19.80 -0.78 18.35
CA ALA A 90 19.93 -1.51 19.62
C ALA A 90 18.68 -2.34 19.88
N ALA A 91 18.85 -3.60 20.29
CA ALA A 91 17.75 -4.56 20.46
C ALA A 91 16.64 -4.04 21.40
N GLY A 92 17.00 -3.48 22.55
CA GLY A 92 16.00 -2.94 23.49
C GLY A 92 15.19 -1.79 22.92
N TRP A 93 15.84 -0.84 22.25
CA TRP A 93 15.16 0.27 21.57
C TRP A 93 14.29 -0.20 20.40
N HIS A 94 14.72 -1.23 19.67
CA HIS A 94 13.94 -1.79 18.58
C HIS A 94 12.67 -2.45 19.09
N LEU A 95 12.77 -3.27 20.15
CA LEU A 95 11.59 -3.90 20.76
C LEU A 95 10.63 -2.87 21.35
N LEU A 96 11.16 -1.82 22.02
CA LEU A 96 10.35 -0.73 22.54
C LEU A 96 9.62 0.03 21.42
N LEU A 97 10.31 0.31 20.30
CA LEU A 97 9.70 0.93 19.13
C LEU A 97 8.58 0.05 18.53
N CYS A 98 8.85 -1.24 18.33
CA CYS A 98 7.86 -2.18 17.82
C CYS A 98 6.66 -2.31 18.79
N ALA A 99 6.89 -2.37 20.10
CA ALA A 99 5.83 -2.40 21.11
C ALA A 99 4.98 -1.13 21.10
N GLY A 100 5.62 0.05 21.01
CA GLY A 100 4.91 1.33 20.90
C GLY A 100 4.05 1.41 19.63
N LEU A 101 4.61 1.02 18.47
CA LEU A 101 3.84 0.96 17.22
C LEU A 101 2.69 -0.06 17.32
N ALA A 102 2.95 -1.22 17.92
CA ALA A 102 1.96 -2.28 18.09
C ALA A 102 0.80 -1.88 19.00
N ALA A 103 1.07 -1.14 20.07
CA ALA A 103 0.04 -0.74 21.04
C ALA A 103 -0.74 0.52 20.63
N LEU A 104 -0.12 1.44 19.88
CA LEU A 104 -0.62 2.81 19.75
C LEU A 104 -1.00 3.21 18.32
N THR A 105 -0.73 2.37 17.32
CA THR A 105 -0.89 2.75 15.92
C THR A 105 -1.63 1.70 15.07
N ALA A 106 -1.93 2.05 13.81
CA ALA A 106 -2.50 1.13 12.83
C ALA A 106 -1.49 0.08 12.31
N ALA A 107 -0.19 0.23 12.56
CA ALA A 107 0.85 -0.64 12.00
C ALA A 107 0.61 -2.14 12.17
N PRO A 108 0.24 -2.67 13.36
CA PRO A 108 0.06 -4.09 13.58
C PRO A 108 -1.15 -4.67 12.83
N TRP A 109 -2.19 -3.87 12.62
CA TRP A 109 -3.38 -4.27 11.87
C TRP A 109 -3.04 -4.53 10.40
N PHE A 110 -2.26 -3.63 9.78
CA PHE A 110 -1.80 -3.81 8.40
C PHE A 110 -0.68 -4.86 8.28
N ALA A 111 0.18 -5.02 9.28
CA ALA A 111 1.16 -6.11 9.31
C ALA A 111 0.48 -7.49 9.37
N SER A 112 -0.68 -7.58 10.01
CA SER A 112 -1.48 -8.79 10.15
C SER A 112 -2.43 -9.05 8.99
N LEU A 113 -2.64 -8.07 8.10
CA LEU A 113 -3.56 -8.13 6.97
C LEU A 113 -2.85 -8.66 5.71
N LEU A 114 -3.36 -9.73 5.12
CA LEU A 114 -2.83 -10.30 3.88
C LEU A 114 -3.32 -9.54 2.64
N MET A 115 -2.81 -8.33 2.52
CA MET A 115 -3.07 -7.39 1.43
C MET A 115 -1.78 -6.64 1.06
N PRO A 116 -1.65 -6.11 -0.17
CA PRO A 116 -0.51 -5.29 -0.54
C PRO A 116 -0.42 -3.96 0.23
N ASP A 117 -1.37 -3.69 1.12
CA ASP A 117 -1.43 -2.49 1.95
C ASP A 117 -0.18 -2.28 2.80
N ILE A 118 0.39 -3.33 3.39
CA ILE A 118 1.65 -3.25 4.17
C ILE A 118 2.84 -2.88 3.29
N LEU A 119 2.76 -3.14 1.99
CA LEU A 119 3.83 -2.80 1.06
C LEU A 119 3.90 -1.30 0.76
N ALA A 120 2.84 -0.52 1.00
CA ALA A 120 2.86 0.95 0.85
C ALA A 120 3.84 1.61 1.84
N PRO A 121 3.73 1.42 3.18
CA PRO A 121 4.72 1.93 4.12
C PRO A 121 6.10 1.27 3.93
N ALA A 122 6.17 -0.03 3.59
CA ALA A 122 7.42 -0.71 3.29
C ALA A 122 8.16 -0.04 2.13
N LEU A 123 7.46 0.38 1.07
CA LEU A 123 8.00 1.12 -0.07
C LEU A 123 8.62 2.46 0.37
N VAL A 124 7.90 3.24 1.17
CA VAL A 124 8.41 4.53 1.68
C VAL A 124 9.69 4.34 2.45
N LEU A 125 9.72 3.36 3.36
CA LEU A 125 10.91 3.05 4.16
C LEU A 125 12.06 2.50 3.29
N ALA A 126 11.76 1.62 2.32
CA ALA A 126 12.78 1.06 1.43
C ALA A 126 13.43 2.14 0.56
N LEU A 127 12.64 3.05 -0.05
CA LEU A 127 13.17 4.14 -0.87
C LEU A 127 13.94 5.17 -0.03
N PHE A 128 13.48 5.47 1.20
CA PHE A 128 14.27 6.23 2.15
C PHE A 128 15.63 5.57 2.43
N LEU A 129 15.65 4.29 2.71
CA LEU A 129 16.87 3.54 3.00
C LEU A 129 17.82 3.50 1.80
N LEU A 130 17.32 3.27 0.59
CA LEU A 130 18.09 3.30 -0.66
C LEU A 130 18.69 4.68 -0.95
N GLY A 131 17.91 5.73 -0.70
CA GLY A 131 18.33 7.11 -0.92
C GLY A 131 19.34 7.62 0.11
N PHE A 132 19.13 7.33 1.38
CA PHE A 132 19.85 7.96 2.49
C PHE A 132 20.78 7.03 3.28
N GLY A 133 20.67 5.71 3.12
CA GLY A 133 21.38 4.70 3.91
C GLY A 133 22.62 4.09 3.27
N GLY A 134 23.02 4.53 2.06
CA GLY A 134 24.02 3.82 1.26
C GLY A 134 25.43 3.67 1.85
N ASP A 135 25.78 4.44 2.85
CA ASP A 135 27.04 4.39 3.61
C ASP A 135 26.93 3.61 4.95
N ARG A 136 25.71 3.31 5.37
CA ARG A 136 25.40 2.56 6.62
C ARG A 136 24.79 1.19 6.38
N LEU A 137 24.52 0.84 5.12
CA LEU A 137 23.93 -0.42 4.69
C LEU A 137 24.93 -1.29 3.93
N ARG A 138 24.82 -2.60 4.12
CA ARG A 138 25.63 -3.59 3.38
C ARG A 138 25.10 -3.70 1.94
N ARG A 139 25.95 -4.14 1.01
CA ARG A 139 25.54 -4.36 -0.39
C ARG A 139 24.33 -5.31 -0.50
N ALA A 140 24.33 -6.41 0.26
CA ALA A 140 23.22 -7.36 0.27
C ALA A 140 21.90 -6.71 0.75
N GLU A 141 21.96 -5.82 1.75
CA GLU A 141 20.78 -5.08 2.23
C GLU A 141 20.26 -4.09 1.18
N LEU A 142 21.15 -3.44 0.43
CA LEU A 142 20.75 -2.56 -0.68
C LEU A 142 20.06 -3.34 -1.81
N TRP A 143 20.56 -4.54 -2.16
CA TRP A 143 19.90 -5.41 -3.14
C TRP A 143 18.55 -5.92 -2.64
N ALA A 144 18.47 -6.37 -1.39
CA ALA A 144 17.21 -6.80 -0.77
C ALA A 144 16.18 -5.67 -0.72
N LEU A 145 16.59 -4.44 -0.37
CA LEU A 145 15.72 -3.26 -0.40
C LEU A 145 15.26 -2.91 -1.83
N GLY A 146 16.13 -3.05 -2.82
CA GLY A 146 15.79 -2.89 -4.23
C GLY A 146 14.71 -3.87 -4.67
N LEU A 147 14.87 -5.16 -4.31
CA LEU A 147 13.88 -6.20 -4.57
C LEU A 147 12.54 -5.92 -3.86
N VAL A 148 12.59 -5.58 -2.57
CA VAL A 148 11.39 -5.21 -1.80
C VAL A 148 10.67 -4.03 -2.45
N ALA A 149 11.39 -2.97 -2.82
CA ALA A 149 10.81 -1.81 -3.49
C ALA A 149 10.19 -2.18 -4.85
N THR A 150 10.89 -2.98 -5.67
CA THR A 150 10.37 -3.46 -6.96
C THR A 150 9.06 -4.24 -6.80
N LEU A 151 9.04 -5.22 -5.89
CA LEU A 151 7.84 -6.03 -5.64
C LEU A 151 6.71 -5.19 -5.01
N ALA A 152 7.03 -4.28 -4.09
CA ALA A 152 6.05 -3.39 -3.49
C ALA A 152 5.39 -2.48 -4.53
N ILE A 153 6.17 -1.90 -5.45
CA ILE A 153 5.64 -1.05 -6.54
C ILE A 153 4.77 -1.88 -7.48
N ALA A 154 5.25 -3.06 -7.91
CA ALA A 154 4.54 -3.90 -8.86
C ALA A 154 3.28 -4.58 -8.27
N ALA A 155 3.22 -4.78 -6.94
CA ALA A 155 2.08 -5.41 -6.28
C ALA A 155 0.80 -4.58 -6.28
N HIS A 156 0.90 -3.25 -6.40
CA HIS A 156 -0.28 -2.36 -6.39
C HIS A 156 -0.06 -1.08 -7.19
N LEU A 157 -0.94 -0.79 -8.13
CA LEU A 157 -0.78 0.32 -9.08
C LEU A 157 -0.65 1.70 -8.42
N SER A 158 -1.30 1.93 -7.26
CA SER A 158 -1.16 3.21 -6.52
C SER A 158 0.27 3.44 -6.00
N HIS A 159 1.11 2.41 -5.93
CA HIS A 159 2.48 2.54 -5.47
C HIS A 159 3.43 3.15 -6.53
N LEU A 160 3.07 3.09 -7.83
CA LEU A 160 3.84 3.74 -8.90
C LEU A 160 3.98 5.26 -8.69
N PRO A 161 2.88 6.03 -8.56
CA PRO A 161 2.99 7.46 -8.31
C PRO A 161 3.62 7.79 -6.95
N VAL A 162 3.44 6.95 -5.93
CA VAL A 162 4.13 7.11 -4.64
C VAL A 162 5.64 6.98 -4.81
N ALA A 163 6.10 5.93 -5.52
CA ALA A 163 7.52 5.73 -5.79
C ALA A 163 8.12 6.89 -6.60
N ALA A 164 7.43 7.36 -7.64
CA ALA A 164 7.86 8.49 -8.45
C ALA A 164 7.99 9.77 -7.61
N ALA A 165 7.00 10.07 -6.76
CA ALA A 165 7.04 11.23 -5.88
C ALA A 165 8.20 11.18 -4.87
N LEU A 166 8.53 9.99 -4.35
CA LEU A 166 9.63 9.79 -3.41
C LEU A 166 11.03 10.03 -4.01
N LEU A 167 11.15 10.08 -5.32
CA LEU A 167 12.41 10.50 -5.97
C LEU A 167 12.73 11.98 -5.68
N LEU A 168 11.71 12.82 -5.46
CA LEU A 168 11.90 14.27 -5.24
C LEU A 168 12.73 14.57 -3.98
N PRO A 169 12.38 14.09 -2.75
CA PRO A 169 13.19 14.35 -1.56
C PRO A 169 14.59 13.74 -1.68
N VAL A 170 14.76 12.60 -2.36
CA VAL A 170 16.07 11.99 -2.58
C VAL A 170 16.93 12.87 -3.51
N ALA A 171 16.38 13.30 -4.64
CA ALA A 171 17.09 14.15 -5.59
C ALA A 171 17.47 15.52 -4.97
N PHE A 172 16.52 16.13 -4.24
CA PHE A 172 16.70 17.44 -3.63
C PHE A 172 17.76 17.44 -2.52
N LEU A 173 17.69 16.47 -1.58
CA LEU A 173 18.57 16.48 -0.39
C LEU A 173 19.92 15.79 -0.64
N ARG A 174 19.97 14.76 -1.49
CA ARG A 174 21.23 13.99 -1.65
C ARG A 174 22.14 14.54 -2.74
N ARG A 175 21.59 15.15 -3.79
CA ARG A 175 22.33 15.72 -4.95
C ARG A 175 23.40 14.76 -5.54
N ARG A 176 23.32 13.46 -5.23
CA ARG A 176 24.25 12.41 -5.67
C ARG A 176 23.51 11.44 -6.59
N TRP A 177 23.88 11.41 -7.86
CA TRP A 177 23.23 10.56 -8.88
C TRP A 177 23.09 9.09 -8.47
N ARG A 178 24.10 8.53 -7.75
CA ARG A 178 24.05 7.14 -7.25
C ARG A 178 22.92 6.91 -6.26
N ALA A 179 22.54 7.87 -5.45
CA ALA A 179 21.41 7.74 -4.52
C ALA A 179 20.09 7.75 -5.29
N VAL A 180 19.95 8.66 -6.26
CA VAL A 180 18.77 8.72 -7.13
C VAL A 180 18.64 7.44 -7.95
N LEU A 181 19.73 6.96 -8.56
CA LEU A 181 19.71 5.74 -9.36
C LEU A 181 19.28 4.50 -8.55
N ARG A 182 19.70 4.37 -7.28
CA ARG A 182 19.23 3.29 -6.40
C ARG A 182 17.72 3.32 -6.16
N CYS A 183 17.08 4.47 -6.23
CA CYS A 183 15.63 4.62 -6.09
C CYS A 183 14.89 4.50 -7.43
N VAL A 184 15.50 4.92 -8.53
CA VAL A 184 14.94 4.82 -9.89
C VAL A 184 14.97 3.38 -10.39
N ALA A 185 16.03 2.62 -10.10
CA ALA A 185 16.18 1.26 -10.59
C ALA A 185 15.00 0.32 -10.20
N PRO A 186 14.54 0.26 -8.93
CA PRO A 186 13.37 -0.55 -8.59
C PRO A 186 12.07 -0.05 -9.22
N LEU A 187 11.92 1.26 -9.47
CA LEU A 187 10.76 1.80 -10.19
C LEU A 187 10.74 1.32 -11.65
N LEU A 188 11.87 1.41 -12.36
CA LEU A 188 11.98 0.90 -13.73
C LEU A 188 11.78 -0.61 -13.78
N ALA A 189 12.39 -1.35 -12.86
CA ALA A 189 12.22 -2.80 -12.77
C ALA A 189 10.75 -3.20 -12.54
N ALA A 190 10.02 -2.47 -11.69
CA ALA A 190 8.59 -2.69 -11.45
C ALA A 190 7.74 -2.38 -12.68
N VAL A 191 8.04 -1.30 -13.42
CA VAL A 191 7.37 -0.97 -14.69
C VAL A 191 7.57 -2.09 -15.70
N LEU A 192 8.80 -2.56 -15.89
CA LEU A 192 9.11 -3.65 -16.80
C LEU A 192 8.40 -4.95 -16.38
N LEU A 193 8.39 -5.24 -15.07
CA LEU A 193 7.72 -6.42 -14.53
C LEU A 193 6.21 -6.36 -14.77
N LEU A 194 5.56 -5.20 -14.57
CA LEU A 194 4.14 -5.01 -14.85
C LEU A 194 3.82 -5.14 -16.35
N LEU A 195 4.62 -4.55 -17.21
CA LEU A 195 4.45 -4.68 -18.67
C LEU A 195 4.60 -6.14 -19.12
N ALA A 196 5.63 -6.84 -18.61
CA ALA A 196 5.87 -8.24 -18.94
C ALA A 196 4.74 -9.16 -18.44
N THR A 197 4.33 -9.00 -17.19
CA THR A 197 3.25 -9.82 -16.61
C THR A 197 1.90 -9.56 -17.29
N ASN A 198 1.56 -8.30 -17.58
CA ASN A 198 0.33 -7.96 -18.30
C ASN A 198 0.37 -8.44 -19.77
N TRP A 199 1.53 -8.43 -20.40
CA TRP A 199 1.70 -9.04 -21.73
C TRP A 199 1.41 -10.54 -21.70
N VAL A 200 2.02 -11.26 -20.74
CA VAL A 200 1.85 -12.71 -20.63
C VAL A 200 0.41 -13.10 -20.23
N VAL A 201 -0.18 -12.36 -19.29
CA VAL A 201 -1.47 -12.73 -18.66
C VAL A 201 -2.66 -12.22 -19.47
N HIS A 202 -2.57 -11.01 -20.04
CA HIS A 202 -3.66 -10.33 -20.73
C HIS A 202 -3.41 -10.07 -22.22
N GLY A 203 -2.23 -10.41 -22.75
CA GLY A 203 -1.83 -10.09 -24.11
C GLY A 203 -1.69 -8.60 -24.40
N ARG A 204 -1.51 -7.75 -23.36
CA ARG A 204 -1.48 -6.29 -23.46
C ARG A 204 -0.25 -5.68 -22.81
N LEU A 205 0.50 -4.91 -23.59
CA LEU A 205 1.64 -4.10 -23.14
C LEU A 205 1.11 -2.80 -22.47
N ALA A 206 0.64 -2.93 -21.23
CA ALA A 206 0.07 -1.83 -20.46
C ALA A 206 0.35 -2.00 -18.97
N LEU A 207 0.47 -0.89 -18.23
CA LEU A 207 0.61 -0.92 -16.76
C LEU A 207 -0.69 -1.38 -16.09
N SER A 208 -1.83 -1.02 -16.67
CA SER A 208 -3.17 -1.41 -16.23
C SER A 208 -4.05 -1.64 -17.47
N PRO A 209 -4.22 -2.88 -17.93
CA PRO A 209 -4.95 -3.18 -19.17
C PRO A 209 -6.39 -2.66 -19.19
N TYR A 210 -7.03 -2.58 -18.03
CA TYR A 210 -8.43 -2.20 -17.87
C TYR A 210 -8.63 -1.01 -16.93
N GLY A 211 -7.57 -0.28 -16.59
CA GLY A 211 -7.60 0.86 -15.67
C GLY A 211 -8.54 2.00 -16.10
N ALA A 212 -8.84 2.11 -17.39
CA ALA A 212 -9.81 3.06 -17.90
C ALA A 212 -11.20 2.90 -17.26
N VAL A 213 -11.62 1.68 -16.92
CA VAL A 213 -12.92 1.42 -16.28
C VAL A 213 -12.96 1.98 -14.86
N PHE A 214 -11.86 1.85 -14.09
CA PHE A 214 -11.73 2.45 -12.75
C PHE A 214 -11.74 3.98 -12.80
N ALA A 215 -10.95 4.55 -13.69
CA ALA A 215 -10.89 6.00 -13.85
C ALA A 215 -12.26 6.57 -14.29
N LEU A 216 -12.97 5.86 -15.19
CA LEU A 216 -14.32 6.24 -15.60
C LEU A 216 -15.29 6.17 -14.41
N ALA A 217 -15.30 5.07 -13.64
CA ALA A 217 -16.14 4.94 -12.46
C ALA A 217 -15.93 6.09 -11.48
N ARG A 218 -14.67 6.51 -11.28
CA ARG A 218 -14.35 7.66 -10.43
C ARG A 218 -14.92 8.95 -11.01
N LEU A 219 -14.70 9.25 -12.28
CA LEU A 219 -15.19 10.48 -12.92
C LEU A 219 -16.71 10.50 -13.13
N VAL A 220 -17.36 9.34 -13.19
CA VAL A 220 -18.83 9.24 -13.16
C VAL A 220 -19.34 9.65 -11.78
N ALA A 221 -18.78 9.07 -10.72
CA ALA A 221 -19.16 9.39 -9.34
C ALA A 221 -18.90 10.86 -8.97
N ASP A 222 -17.82 11.45 -9.49
CA ASP A 222 -17.48 12.86 -9.29
C ASP A 222 -18.31 13.82 -10.17
N GLY A 223 -19.03 13.30 -11.20
CA GLY A 223 -19.94 14.02 -12.05
C GLY A 223 -19.45 14.39 -13.45
N PRO A 224 -18.18 14.73 -13.71
CA PRO A 224 -17.73 15.16 -15.06
C PRO A 224 -18.04 14.14 -16.15
N ALA A 225 -17.75 12.84 -15.94
CA ALA A 225 -18.02 11.82 -16.95
C ALA A 225 -19.53 11.55 -17.10
N ALA A 226 -20.32 11.65 -16.04
CA ALA A 226 -21.77 11.53 -16.11
C ALA A 226 -22.38 12.65 -17.02
N ARG A 227 -21.89 13.90 -16.88
CA ARG A 227 -22.30 15.02 -17.74
C ARG A 227 -21.83 14.82 -19.18
N THR A 228 -20.63 14.32 -19.42
CA THR A 228 -20.12 14.00 -20.76
C THR A 228 -20.99 12.94 -21.42
N ILE A 229 -21.34 11.88 -20.71
CA ILE A 229 -22.23 10.82 -21.25
C ILE A 229 -23.61 11.40 -21.57
N ALA A 230 -24.21 12.16 -20.64
CA ALA A 230 -25.51 12.77 -20.87
C ALA A 230 -25.56 13.73 -22.10
N ALA A 231 -24.45 14.46 -22.32
CA ALA A 231 -24.33 15.41 -23.43
C ALA A 231 -24.04 14.76 -24.80
N ARG A 232 -23.57 13.51 -24.80
CA ARG A 232 -23.17 12.79 -26.02
C ARG A 232 -24.15 11.69 -26.42
N CYS A 233 -25.04 11.33 -25.51
CA CYS A 233 -26.06 10.31 -25.77
C CYS A 233 -27.38 10.91 -26.24
N PRO A 234 -28.07 10.22 -27.16
CA PRO A 234 -27.77 8.88 -27.69
C PRO A 234 -26.79 8.84 -28.87
N GLU A 235 -26.41 9.98 -29.45
CA GLU A 235 -25.71 10.11 -30.76
C GLU A 235 -24.36 9.38 -30.77
N ALA A 236 -23.65 9.30 -29.61
CA ALA A 236 -22.39 8.59 -29.50
C ALA A 236 -22.52 7.07 -29.65
N GLY A 237 -23.72 6.51 -29.49
CA GLY A 237 -23.95 5.07 -29.57
C GLY A 237 -23.22 4.22 -28.49
N TRP A 238 -22.80 4.84 -27.40
CA TRP A 238 -22.10 4.14 -26.32
C TRP A 238 -23.04 3.19 -25.58
N HIS A 239 -22.49 2.09 -25.12
CA HIS A 239 -23.19 1.19 -24.21
C HIS A 239 -23.74 1.93 -22.98
N LEU A 240 -22.95 2.85 -22.43
CA LEU A 240 -23.33 3.64 -21.25
C LEU A 240 -24.45 4.63 -21.49
N CYS A 241 -24.87 4.87 -22.74
CA CYS A 241 -26.06 5.68 -23.06
C CYS A 241 -27.35 5.11 -22.43
N ARG A 242 -27.41 3.79 -22.18
CA ARG A 242 -28.54 3.15 -21.48
C ARG A 242 -28.72 3.63 -20.04
N TRP A 243 -27.67 4.19 -19.45
CA TRP A 243 -27.65 4.74 -18.09
C TRP A 243 -27.54 6.27 -18.06
N ALA A 244 -27.60 6.96 -19.21
CA ALA A 244 -27.58 8.41 -19.21
C ALA A 244 -28.68 8.96 -18.30
N GLY A 245 -28.34 9.88 -17.41
CA GLY A 245 -29.23 10.47 -16.39
C GLY A 245 -29.51 9.61 -15.14
N ARG A 246 -29.06 8.35 -15.09
CA ARG A 246 -29.26 7.44 -13.94
C ARG A 246 -27.99 6.66 -13.54
N LEU A 247 -26.82 7.16 -13.92
CA LEU A 247 -25.54 6.57 -13.52
C LEU A 247 -25.36 6.64 -12.00
N PRO A 248 -24.79 5.60 -11.36
CA PRO A 248 -24.49 5.62 -9.93
C PRO A 248 -23.57 6.78 -9.56
N THR A 249 -23.86 7.45 -8.45
CA THR A 249 -22.99 8.48 -7.83
C THR A 249 -21.93 7.87 -6.93
N ASP A 250 -21.88 6.57 -6.83
CA ASP A 250 -20.89 5.79 -6.11
C ASP A 250 -20.09 4.93 -7.10
N SER A 251 -18.76 5.06 -7.08
CA SER A 251 -17.88 4.34 -8.00
C SER A 251 -17.86 2.83 -7.76
N ASP A 252 -18.11 2.35 -6.52
CA ASP A 252 -18.17 0.93 -6.25
C ASP A 252 -19.46 0.31 -6.78
N LEU A 253 -20.59 1.02 -6.67
CA LEU A 253 -21.84 0.58 -7.32
C LEU A 253 -21.66 0.52 -8.85
N PHE A 254 -21.00 1.53 -9.45
CA PHE A 254 -20.70 1.50 -10.87
C PHE A 254 -19.87 0.27 -11.27
N LEU A 255 -18.85 -0.06 -10.47
CA LEU A 255 -17.88 -1.12 -10.77
C LEU A 255 -18.41 -2.53 -10.46
N TRP A 256 -19.21 -2.71 -9.40
CA TRP A 256 -19.45 -4.03 -8.83
C TRP A 256 -20.91 -4.49 -8.83
N GLN A 257 -21.87 -3.62 -9.19
CA GLN A 257 -23.27 -4.02 -9.29
C GLN A 257 -23.45 -4.97 -10.49
N GLY A 258 -23.98 -6.17 -10.24
CA GLY A 258 -24.02 -7.25 -11.24
C GLY A 258 -24.88 -6.98 -12.46
N ASP A 259 -25.96 -6.17 -12.32
CA ASP A 259 -26.83 -5.67 -13.40
C ASP A 259 -26.51 -4.22 -13.80
N GLY A 260 -25.43 -3.68 -13.30
CA GLY A 260 -24.99 -2.30 -13.45
C GLY A 260 -24.26 -2.01 -14.76
N PRO A 261 -23.76 -0.76 -14.89
CA PRO A 261 -23.17 -0.25 -16.14
C PRO A 261 -22.01 -1.07 -16.69
N VAL A 262 -21.22 -1.71 -15.82
CA VAL A 262 -20.06 -2.52 -16.22
C VAL A 262 -20.48 -3.93 -16.64
N TRP A 263 -21.39 -4.57 -15.88
CA TRP A 263 -21.67 -6.00 -15.99
C TRP A 263 -22.87 -6.36 -16.87
N ALA A 264 -23.73 -5.40 -17.18
CA ALA A 264 -24.85 -5.66 -18.09
C ALA A 264 -24.36 -6.05 -19.50
N PRO A 265 -25.04 -6.98 -20.20
CA PRO A 265 -24.69 -7.37 -21.56
C PRO A 265 -24.59 -6.16 -22.51
N ARG A 266 -23.67 -6.22 -23.45
CA ARG A 266 -23.47 -5.14 -24.45
C ARG A 266 -24.70 -4.95 -25.31
N LEU A 267 -24.78 -3.82 -26.02
CA LEU A 267 -25.93 -3.45 -26.85
C LEU A 267 -26.21 -4.44 -28.00
N ASP A 268 -25.19 -5.16 -28.45
CA ASP A 268 -25.30 -6.19 -29.49
C ASP A 268 -26.02 -7.47 -29.01
N GLY A 269 -26.24 -7.59 -27.68
CA GLY A 269 -26.86 -8.75 -27.02
C GLY A 269 -26.02 -10.02 -27.03
N ALA A 270 -24.92 -10.04 -27.80
CA ALA A 270 -24.05 -11.20 -27.97
C ALA A 270 -22.77 -11.08 -27.10
N THR A 271 -22.25 -9.86 -26.92
CA THR A 271 -21.04 -9.63 -26.14
C THR A 271 -21.38 -9.57 -24.64
N PRO A 272 -20.77 -10.42 -23.81
CA PRO A 272 -20.95 -10.39 -22.37
C PRO A 272 -20.57 -9.02 -21.79
N GLY A 273 -21.28 -8.58 -20.76
CA GLY A 273 -20.86 -7.45 -19.93
C GLY A 273 -19.54 -7.73 -19.25
N GLY A 274 -18.94 -6.69 -18.72
CA GLY A 274 -17.72 -6.78 -17.94
C GLY A 274 -16.69 -5.72 -18.27
N PRO A 275 -15.68 -5.56 -17.43
CA PRO A 275 -14.67 -4.52 -17.57
C PRO A 275 -13.82 -4.67 -18.84
N ILE A 276 -13.60 -5.90 -19.29
CA ILE A 276 -12.79 -6.18 -20.49
C ILE A 276 -13.48 -5.62 -21.73
N SER A 277 -14.78 -5.86 -21.86
CA SER A 277 -15.56 -5.37 -23.01
C SER A 277 -15.88 -3.86 -22.92
N LEU A 278 -15.92 -3.30 -21.70
CA LEU A 278 -16.18 -1.86 -21.49
C LEU A 278 -14.92 -0.99 -21.65
N ALA A 279 -13.72 -1.52 -21.42
CA ALA A 279 -12.49 -0.74 -21.37
C ALA A 279 -12.20 0.14 -22.60
N PRO A 280 -12.43 -0.30 -23.86
CA PRO A 280 -12.26 0.56 -25.03
C PRO A 280 -13.16 1.80 -25.01
N GLU A 281 -14.46 1.62 -24.71
CA GLU A 281 -15.45 2.70 -24.61
C GLU A 281 -15.11 3.63 -23.43
N ALA A 282 -14.74 3.06 -22.26
CA ALA A 282 -14.31 3.82 -21.10
C ALA A 282 -13.13 4.75 -21.43
N ALA A 283 -12.16 4.28 -22.22
CA ALA A 283 -11.02 5.11 -22.63
C ALA A 283 -11.42 6.27 -23.57
N VAL A 284 -12.43 6.08 -24.41
CA VAL A 284 -12.97 7.14 -25.26
C VAL A 284 -13.68 8.19 -24.40
N ILE A 285 -14.58 7.76 -23.51
CA ILE A 285 -15.34 8.67 -22.64
C ILE A 285 -14.41 9.46 -21.73
N LEU A 286 -13.35 8.83 -21.18
CA LEU A 286 -12.36 9.52 -20.38
C LEU A 286 -11.66 10.64 -21.15
N ARG A 287 -11.21 10.37 -22.38
CA ARG A 287 -10.55 11.40 -23.21
C ARG A 287 -11.50 12.56 -23.50
N GLU A 288 -12.74 12.29 -23.84
CA GLU A 288 -13.74 13.34 -24.08
C GLU A 288 -14.04 14.13 -22.82
N THR A 289 -14.17 13.46 -21.67
CA THR A 289 -14.40 14.13 -20.37
C THR A 289 -13.23 15.06 -20.01
N LEU A 290 -12.00 14.60 -20.17
CA LEU A 290 -10.80 15.41 -19.91
C LEU A 290 -10.69 16.61 -20.88
N ALA A 291 -11.11 16.45 -22.14
CA ALA A 291 -11.11 17.54 -23.10
C ALA A 291 -12.21 18.58 -22.82
N ARG A 292 -13.39 18.15 -22.36
CA ARG A 292 -14.54 19.02 -22.11
C ARG A 292 -14.47 19.75 -20.76
N GLU A 293 -14.06 19.04 -19.70
CA GLU A 293 -14.15 19.52 -18.31
C GLU A 293 -12.83 19.34 -17.51
N PRO A 294 -11.66 19.76 -18.04
CA PRO A 294 -10.37 19.49 -17.37
C PRO A 294 -10.29 20.10 -15.97
N LEU A 295 -10.83 21.31 -15.76
CA LEU A 295 -10.84 21.97 -14.47
C LEU A 295 -11.78 21.31 -13.45
N ALA A 296 -12.93 20.78 -13.89
CA ALA A 296 -13.84 20.06 -13.02
C ALA A 296 -13.19 18.74 -12.55
N VAL A 297 -12.52 18.01 -13.46
CA VAL A 297 -11.76 16.79 -13.11
C VAL A 297 -10.65 17.11 -12.13
N LEU A 298 -9.86 18.17 -12.35
CA LEU A 298 -8.79 18.57 -11.46
C LEU A 298 -9.31 18.97 -10.08
N ARG A 299 -10.41 19.73 -10.00
CA ARG A 299 -11.05 20.10 -8.71
C ARG A 299 -11.56 18.88 -7.96
N ALA A 300 -12.19 17.94 -8.64
CA ALA A 300 -12.66 16.70 -8.04
C ALA A 300 -11.48 15.86 -7.51
N ALA A 301 -10.43 15.69 -8.29
CA ALA A 301 -9.22 14.99 -7.88
C ALA A 301 -8.55 15.63 -6.66
N ALA A 302 -8.44 16.97 -6.62
CA ALA A 302 -7.89 17.70 -5.48
C ALA A 302 -8.77 17.54 -4.22
N GLY A 303 -10.10 17.69 -4.36
CA GLY A 303 -11.05 17.51 -3.27
C GLY A 303 -11.02 16.10 -2.69
N ASN A 304 -10.96 15.07 -3.55
CA ASN A 304 -10.85 13.68 -3.14
C ASN A 304 -9.50 13.37 -2.47
N THR A 305 -8.40 13.97 -2.93
CA THR A 305 -7.08 13.86 -2.31
C THR A 305 -7.09 14.44 -0.89
N LEU A 306 -7.66 15.63 -0.70
CA LEU A 306 -7.78 16.27 0.61
C LEU A 306 -8.66 15.44 1.55
N ARG A 307 -9.78 14.93 1.06
CA ARG A 307 -10.64 14.02 1.83
C ARG A 307 -9.89 12.77 2.25
N GLN A 308 -9.17 12.15 1.31
CA GLN A 308 -8.39 10.93 1.57
C GLN A 308 -7.30 11.14 2.62
N LEU A 309 -6.65 12.30 2.67
CA LEU A 309 -5.64 12.62 3.70
C LEU A 309 -6.20 12.54 5.12
N GLY A 310 -7.48 12.89 5.31
CA GLY A 310 -8.15 12.83 6.61
C GLY A 310 -8.74 11.47 6.98
N MET A 311 -8.80 10.51 6.05
CA MET A 311 -9.40 9.20 6.25
C MET A 311 -8.36 8.21 6.80
N VAL A 312 -8.15 8.22 8.11
CA VAL A 312 -7.06 7.46 8.77
C VAL A 312 -7.55 6.38 9.74
N ARG A 313 -8.84 6.11 9.79
CA ARG A 313 -9.41 5.13 10.73
C ARG A 313 -9.07 3.70 10.31
N VAL A 314 -8.96 2.82 11.28
CA VAL A 314 -8.89 1.37 11.08
C VAL A 314 -10.28 0.81 11.35
N GLY A 315 -10.90 0.14 10.37
CA GLY A 315 -12.27 -0.36 10.56
C GLY A 315 -12.79 -1.16 9.38
N ASP A 316 -12.74 -0.60 8.18
CA ASP A 316 -13.32 -1.13 6.94
C ASP A 316 -12.73 -2.49 6.49
N MET A 317 -11.68 -2.97 7.14
CA MET A 317 -11.04 -4.26 6.87
C MET A 317 -11.24 -5.30 7.99
N LEU A 318 -12.04 -4.99 9.03
CA LEU A 318 -12.18 -5.86 10.19
C LEU A 318 -13.45 -6.72 10.15
N GLY A 319 -14.40 -6.37 9.32
CA GLY A 319 -15.68 -7.08 9.18
C GLY A 319 -15.59 -8.34 8.33
N PRO A 320 -16.70 -9.12 8.29
CA PRO A 320 -16.81 -10.36 7.52
C PRO A 320 -17.26 -10.15 6.08
N GLU A 321 -17.46 -8.91 5.62
CA GLU A 321 -18.12 -8.57 4.36
C GLU A 321 -17.42 -9.24 3.17
N ASN A 322 -18.20 -9.98 2.39
CA ASN A 322 -17.78 -10.73 1.20
C ASN A 322 -16.70 -11.80 1.43
N LEU A 323 -16.28 -12.08 2.67
CA LEU A 323 -15.21 -13.06 2.93
C LEU A 323 -15.63 -14.49 2.56
N GLN A 324 -16.90 -14.84 2.72
CA GLN A 324 -17.43 -16.17 2.35
C GLN A 324 -17.38 -16.39 0.84
N ALA A 325 -17.79 -15.40 0.04
CA ALA A 325 -17.79 -15.50 -1.40
C ALA A 325 -16.37 -15.40 -2.01
N SER A 326 -15.43 -14.79 -1.30
CA SER A 326 -14.07 -14.54 -1.77
C SER A 326 -13.05 -15.50 -1.13
N VAL A 327 -12.62 -15.24 0.10
CA VAL A 327 -11.53 -15.95 0.79
C VAL A 327 -11.92 -17.41 1.11
N ALA A 328 -13.09 -17.63 1.74
CA ALA A 328 -13.53 -18.98 2.10
C ALA A 328 -13.61 -19.90 0.88
N ARG A 329 -14.12 -19.37 -0.25
CA ARG A 329 -14.15 -20.10 -1.53
C ARG A 329 -12.75 -20.55 -1.96
N GLN A 330 -11.73 -19.67 -1.88
CA GLN A 330 -10.37 -20.03 -2.30
C GLN A 330 -9.73 -21.03 -1.34
N LEU A 331 -10.00 -20.92 -0.05
CA LEU A 331 -9.54 -21.87 0.95
C LEU A 331 -10.16 -23.26 0.69
N ALA A 332 -11.46 -23.32 0.38
CA ALA A 332 -12.15 -24.58 0.06
C ALA A 332 -11.61 -25.23 -1.22
N LEU A 333 -11.19 -24.45 -2.21
CA LEU A 333 -10.67 -24.96 -3.48
C LEU A 333 -9.21 -25.38 -3.42
N GLY A 334 -8.38 -24.75 -2.57
CA GLY A 334 -6.94 -24.89 -2.69
C GLY A 334 -6.17 -25.18 -1.41
N PHE A 335 -6.83 -25.28 -0.23
CA PHE A 335 -6.15 -25.46 1.05
C PHE A 335 -6.70 -26.66 1.83
N PRO A 336 -5.91 -27.21 2.79
CA PRO A 336 -6.38 -28.27 3.66
C PRO A 336 -7.63 -27.89 4.47
N ALA A 337 -8.52 -28.84 4.75
CA ALA A 337 -9.73 -28.61 5.56
C ALA A 337 -9.44 -28.01 6.96
N ALA A 338 -8.26 -28.29 7.52
CA ALA A 338 -7.83 -27.68 8.78
C ALA A 338 -7.64 -26.15 8.67
N GLU A 339 -7.15 -25.66 7.53
CA GLU A 339 -6.98 -24.21 7.30
C GLU A 339 -8.34 -23.52 7.12
N GLN A 340 -9.28 -24.17 6.42
CA GLN A 340 -10.66 -23.67 6.29
C GLN A 340 -11.32 -23.52 7.66
N ARG A 341 -11.25 -24.56 8.50
CA ARG A 341 -11.81 -24.51 9.86
C ARG A 341 -11.18 -23.39 10.69
N ARG A 342 -9.84 -23.17 10.63
CA ARG A 342 -9.17 -22.08 11.33
C ARG A 342 -9.70 -20.72 10.90
N PHE A 343 -9.92 -20.52 9.60
CA PHE A 343 -10.51 -19.29 9.07
C PHE A 343 -11.94 -19.08 9.60
N GLU A 344 -12.80 -20.11 9.56
CA GLU A 344 -14.19 -20.05 10.05
C GLU A 344 -14.28 -19.74 11.54
N TRP A 345 -13.27 -20.16 12.33
CA TRP A 345 -13.17 -19.88 13.76
C TRP A 345 -12.56 -18.54 14.11
N SER A 346 -12.13 -17.79 13.12
CA SER A 346 -11.59 -16.43 13.32
C SER A 346 -12.69 -15.46 13.78
N LEU A 347 -12.32 -14.51 14.63
CA LEU A 347 -13.25 -13.45 15.06
C LEU A 347 -13.76 -12.64 13.87
N GLN A 348 -12.92 -12.44 12.86
CA GLN A 348 -13.28 -11.71 11.65
C GLN A 348 -14.38 -12.43 10.86
N ALA A 349 -14.23 -13.71 10.57
CA ALA A 349 -15.24 -14.50 9.85
C ALA A 349 -16.56 -14.58 10.62
N GLN A 350 -16.51 -14.53 11.96
CA GLN A 350 -17.68 -14.52 12.84
C GLN A 350 -18.29 -13.11 13.04
N GLY A 351 -17.72 -12.07 12.46
CA GLY A 351 -18.19 -10.67 12.63
C GLY A 351 -17.91 -10.07 14.02
N LYS A 352 -17.09 -10.72 14.85
CA LYS A 352 -16.79 -10.29 16.24
C LYS A 352 -15.55 -9.42 16.37
N LEU A 353 -14.70 -9.35 15.32
CA LEU A 353 -13.44 -8.63 15.38
C LEU A 353 -13.62 -7.10 15.53
N PRO A 354 -14.61 -6.43 14.88
CA PRO A 354 -14.80 -4.99 15.05
C PRO A 354 -15.02 -4.58 16.51
N GLU A 355 -15.85 -5.31 17.26
CA GLU A 355 -16.11 -5.06 18.67
C GLU A 355 -14.86 -5.30 19.53
N ALA A 356 -14.17 -6.43 19.30
CA ALA A 356 -12.93 -6.77 20.01
C ALA A 356 -11.81 -5.75 19.77
N ALA A 357 -11.78 -5.11 18.60
CA ALA A 357 -10.79 -4.12 18.22
C ALA A 357 -11.10 -2.70 18.70
N ALA A 358 -12.36 -2.36 18.98
CA ALA A 358 -12.80 -0.98 19.18
C ALA A 358 -12.01 -0.21 20.24
N LEU A 359 -11.78 -0.82 21.42
CA LEU A 359 -11.00 -0.18 22.49
C LEU A 359 -9.50 -0.09 22.19
N LEU A 360 -8.99 -0.97 21.31
CA LEU A 360 -7.57 -1.04 20.97
C LEU A 360 -7.18 -0.03 19.87
N LEU A 361 -8.17 0.50 19.16
CA LEU A 361 -7.97 1.42 18.03
C LEU A 361 -8.05 2.91 18.45
N TRP A 362 -8.64 3.24 19.59
CA TRP A 362 -8.85 4.63 19.99
C TRP A 362 -7.56 5.47 20.09
N PRO A 363 -6.38 4.94 20.52
CA PRO A 363 -5.17 5.76 20.65
C PRO A 363 -4.64 6.27 19.31
N HIS A 364 -4.94 5.57 18.22
CA HIS A 364 -4.35 5.81 16.89
C HIS A 364 -4.50 7.28 16.45
N GLY A 365 -5.70 7.85 16.54
CA GLY A 365 -5.94 9.23 16.11
C GLY A 365 -5.15 10.26 16.91
N ALA A 366 -5.11 10.11 18.24
CA ALA A 366 -4.34 11.00 19.13
C ALA A 366 -2.83 10.88 18.85
N VAL A 367 -2.35 9.66 18.64
CA VAL A 367 -0.93 9.39 18.33
C VAL A 367 -0.54 9.95 16.96
N LEU A 368 -1.44 9.97 15.97
CA LEU A 368 -1.19 10.64 14.69
C LEU A 368 -1.01 12.15 14.87
N LEU A 369 -1.86 12.81 15.66
CA LEU A 369 -1.74 14.25 15.93
C LEU A 369 -0.44 14.58 16.67
N LEU A 370 -0.11 13.84 17.73
CA LEU A 370 1.14 14.01 18.45
C LEU A 370 2.35 13.71 17.55
N GLY A 371 2.24 12.70 16.71
CA GLY A 371 3.25 12.36 15.72
C GLY A 371 3.47 13.45 14.66
N ALA A 372 2.40 14.11 14.23
CA ALA A 372 2.50 15.25 13.31
C ALA A 372 3.24 16.43 13.96
N LEU A 373 2.91 16.75 15.21
CA LEU A 373 3.60 17.78 15.97
C LEU A 373 5.08 17.43 16.18
N ALA A 374 5.36 16.19 16.59
CA ALA A 374 6.73 15.71 16.76
C ALA A 374 7.53 15.76 15.44
N ALA A 375 6.91 15.37 14.33
CA ALA A 375 7.53 15.42 13.00
C ALA A 375 7.84 16.88 12.58
N LEU A 376 6.94 17.81 12.85
CA LEU A 376 7.15 19.25 12.58
C LEU A 376 8.34 19.79 13.37
N LEU A 377 8.34 19.59 14.69
CA LEU A 377 9.40 20.07 15.58
C LEU A 377 10.76 19.43 15.24
N ALA A 378 10.77 18.10 15.04
CA ALA A 378 11.98 17.39 14.61
C ALA A 378 12.47 17.85 13.22
N GLY A 379 11.54 18.22 12.33
CA GLY A 379 11.87 18.76 11.01
C GLY A 379 12.58 20.10 11.07
N VAL A 380 12.10 21.00 11.93
CA VAL A 380 12.76 22.30 12.17
C VAL A 380 14.17 22.10 12.74
N ASP A 381 14.33 21.21 13.74
CA ASP A 381 15.64 20.90 14.32
C ASP A 381 16.58 20.24 13.29
N ALA A 382 16.09 19.27 12.51
CA ALA A 382 16.86 18.60 11.48
C ALA A 382 17.30 19.55 10.35
N ALA A 383 16.44 20.51 9.97
CA ALA A 383 16.77 21.53 8.98
C ALA A 383 17.85 22.49 9.50
N ARG A 384 17.72 22.97 10.75
CA ARG A 384 18.75 23.83 11.39
C ARG A 384 20.08 23.09 11.54
N ALA A 385 20.04 21.81 11.88
CA ALA A 385 21.23 20.96 12.00
C ALA A 385 21.79 20.50 10.64
N ARG A 386 21.12 20.79 9.52
CA ARG A 386 21.44 20.29 8.17
C ARG A 386 21.59 18.76 8.11
N ASP A 387 20.82 18.04 8.95
CA ASP A 387 20.86 16.57 8.98
C ASP A 387 19.98 15.99 7.86
N ALA A 388 20.63 15.69 6.74
CA ALA A 388 19.96 15.18 5.55
C ALA A 388 19.25 13.82 5.77
N ARG A 389 19.63 13.00 6.76
CA ARG A 389 18.98 11.71 7.02
C ARG A 389 17.67 11.90 7.80
N ARG A 390 17.70 12.70 8.86
CA ARG A 390 16.51 13.03 9.64
C ARG A 390 15.48 13.77 8.77
N LEU A 391 15.95 14.81 8.06
CA LEU A 391 15.09 15.55 7.14
C LEU A 391 14.57 14.67 5.98
N GLY A 392 15.44 13.80 5.45
CA GLY A 392 15.08 12.84 4.41
C GLY A 392 13.99 11.85 4.85
N LEU A 393 14.05 11.33 6.09
CA LEU A 393 12.99 10.46 6.62
C LEU A 393 11.67 11.21 6.70
N LEU A 394 11.66 12.41 7.28
CA LEU A 394 10.45 13.21 7.42
C LEU A 394 9.83 13.58 6.07
N LEU A 395 10.66 14.05 5.11
CA LEU A 395 10.17 14.41 3.78
C LEU A 395 9.70 13.19 2.98
N CYS A 396 10.38 12.04 3.06
CA CYS A 396 9.89 10.81 2.42
C CYS A 396 8.54 10.38 3.00
N VAL A 397 8.34 10.49 4.31
CA VAL A 397 7.04 10.16 4.92
C VAL A 397 5.97 11.16 4.50
N LEU A 398 6.22 12.46 4.56
CA LEU A 398 5.23 13.49 4.18
C LEU A 398 4.86 13.41 2.69
N VAL A 399 5.86 13.28 1.82
CA VAL A 399 5.63 13.10 0.37
C VAL A 399 4.91 11.78 0.10
N GLY A 400 5.29 10.70 0.80
CA GLY A 400 4.63 9.41 0.70
C GLY A 400 3.15 9.48 1.10
N LEU A 401 2.82 10.15 2.20
CA LEU A 401 1.44 10.38 2.65
C LEU A 401 0.62 11.17 1.62
N GLY A 402 1.19 12.28 1.11
CA GLY A 402 0.53 13.10 0.11
C GLY A 402 0.32 12.37 -1.22
N ALA A 403 1.35 11.68 -1.71
CA ALA A 403 1.28 10.92 -2.95
C ALA A 403 0.34 9.71 -2.85
N ASN A 404 0.31 9.02 -1.69
CA ASN A 404 -0.64 7.94 -1.46
C ASN A 404 -2.08 8.46 -1.46
N ALA A 405 -2.37 9.58 -0.77
CA ALA A 405 -3.69 10.18 -0.78
C ALA A 405 -4.11 10.65 -2.17
N ALA A 406 -3.20 11.24 -2.96
CA ALA A 406 -3.46 11.64 -4.33
C ALA A 406 -3.75 10.41 -5.22
N ALA A 407 -2.92 9.38 -5.15
CA ALA A 407 -3.10 8.17 -5.96
C ALA A 407 -4.40 7.43 -5.64
N THR A 408 -4.75 7.30 -4.36
CA THR A 408 -5.95 6.53 -3.96
C THR A 408 -7.22 7.39 -3.97
N GLY A 409 -7.15 8.66 -3.60
CA GLY A 409 -8.30 9.56 -3.60
C GLY A 409 -8.73 10.01 -5.00
N ALA A 410 -7.77 10.35 -5.88
CA ALA A 410 -8.09 10.85 -7.21
C ALA A 410 -8.45 9.74 -8.22
N LEU A 411 -7.88 8.54 -8.08
CA LEU A 411 -8.03 7.45 -9.07
C LEU A 411 -8.97 6.33 -8.61
N SER A 412 -9.39 6.33 -7.33
CA SER A 412 -10.27 5.32 -6.75
C SER A 412 -11.27 5.98 -5.80
N ARG A 413 -12.17 5.20 -5.21
CA ARG A 413 -13.00 5.66 -4.09
C ARG A 413 -12.13 5.88 -2.86
N SER A 414 -12.36 7.00 -2.15
CA SER A 414 -11.66 7.26 -0.89
C SER A 414 -12.12 6.28 0.20
N HIS A 415 -11.17 5.62 0.87
CA HIS A 415 -11.40 4.69 1.98
C HIS A 415 -10.43 4.96 3.12
N ASP A 416 -10.88 4.76 4.35
CA ASP A 416 -10.05 4.90 5.55
C ASP A 416 -8.80 4.00 5.47
N ARG A 417 -8.93 2.75 5.03
CA ARG A 417 -7.85 1.78 4.85
C ARG A 417 -6.68 2.33 4.05
N TYR A 418 -6.96 3.07 2.97
CA TYR A 418 -5.90 3.54 2.07
C TYR A 418 -4.95 4.56 2.71
N GLN A 419 -5.40 5.37 3.63
CA GLN A 419 -4.50 6.29 4.32
C GLN A 419 -4.03 5.74 5.66
N ALA A 420 -4.87 4.99 6.39
CA ALA A 420 -4.49 4.36 7.65
C ALA A 420 -3.28 3.42 7.51
N ARG A 421 -3.16 2.70 6.35
CA ARG A 421 -2.04 1.77 6.08
C ARG A 421 -0.66 2.44 6.11
N ILE A 422 -0.59 3.75 5.87
CA ILE A 422 0.67 4.51 5.76
C ILE A 422 0.79 5.61 6.82
N ALA A 423 -0.33 6.10 7.40
CA ALA A 423 -0.36 7.25 8.31
C ALA A 423 0.50 7.06 9.57
N TRP A 424 0.63 5.83 10.07
CA TRP A 424 1.45 5.48 11.22
C TRP A 424 2.96 5.74 11.02
N LEU A 425 3.41 5.95 9.78
CA LEU A 425 4.78 6.39 9.51
C LEU A 425 5.06 7.80 10.06
N LEU A 426 4.01 8.62 10.25
CA LEU A 426 4.17 9.98 10.75
C LEU A 426 4.70 10.02 12.19
N PRO A 427 4.06 9.37 13.19
CA PRO A 427 4.62 9.26 14.54
C PRO A 427 5.96 8.50 14.56
N LEU A 428 6.15 7.48 13.73
CA LEU A 428 7.44 6.81 13.59
C LEU A 428 8.54 7.79 13.17
N ALA A 429 8.32 8.57 12.12
CA ALA A 429 9.30 9.52 11.61
C ALA A 429 9.57 10.65 12.62
N GLY A 430 8.53 11.18 13.26
CA GLY A 430 8.67 12.17 14.32
C GLY A 430 9.55 11.67 15.48
N LEU A 431 9.27 10.46 15.97
CA LEU A 431 10.04 9.84 17.06
C LEU A 431 11.51 9.58 16.67
N LEU A 432 11.74 8.99 15.50
CA LEU A 432 13.09 8.65 15.05
C LEU A 432 13.93 9.89 14.70
N ALA A 433 13.30 10.91 14.13
CA ALA A 433 13.97 12.16 13.80
C ALA A 433 14.19 13.09 15.00
N TRP A 434 13.46 12.92 16.10
CA TRP A 434 13.66 13.70 17.33
C TRP A 434 15.01 13.44 17.99
N ARG A 435 15.46 12.19 17.97
CA ARG A 435 16.73 11.78 18.59
C ARG A 435 17.89 12.05 17.63
N ARG A 436 18.89 12.83 18.09
CA ARG A 436 20.11 13.05 17.31
C ARG A 436 20.95 11.76 17.22
N GLY A 437 21.36 11.40 16.00
CA GLY A 437 22.27 10.27 15.78
C GLY A 437 23.65 10.50 16.34
N VAL A 438 24.36 9.45 16.68
CA VAL A 438 25.79 9.52 17.08
C VAL A 438 26.62 9.88 15.84
N PRO A 439 27.49 10.91 15.88
CA PRO A 439 28.40 11.24 14.79
C PRO A 439 29.28 10.05 14.40
N VAL A 440 29.50 9.84 13.09
CA VAL A 440 30.30 8.70 12.57
C VAL A 440 31.75 8.74 13.04
N ALA A 441 32.29 9.90 13.39
CA ALA A 441 33.65 10.07 13.92
C ALA A 441 33.87 9.37 15.26
N ALA A 442 32.86 9.35 16.15
CA ALA A 442 32.95 8.73 17.48
C ALA A 442 33.01 7.18 17.45
N VAL A 443 32.67 6.56 16.32
CA VAL A 443 32.65 5.09 16.16
C VAL A 443 34.02 4.55 15.70
N ARG A 444 34.89 5.39 15.13
CA ARG A 444 36.22 4.96 14.68
C ARG A 444 37.24 4.90 15.83
N ASP A 445 37.09 5.74 16.85
CA ASP A 445 38.06 5.79 17.95
C ASP A 445 37.89 4.67 18.99
N GLU A 446 36.70 4.06 19.10
CA GLU A 446 36.52 2.89 19.98
C GLU A 446 36.96 1.53 19.37
N ALA A 447 37.24 1.49 18.06
CA ALA A 447 37.66 0.28 17.37
C ALA A 447 39.18 0.17 17.15
N ILE A 448 39.95 1.20 17.52
CA ILE A 448 41.41 1.23 17.53
C ILE A 448 41.85 1.51 18.96
N GLY A 449 41.54 0.59 19.86
CA GLY A 449 42.22 0.42 21.14
C GLY A 449 43.59 -0.17 20.84
N ASP A 450 44.62 0.63 21.03
CA ASP A 450 46.04 0.30 20.88
C ASP A 450 46.40 -0.89 21.81
N PRO A 451 46.90 -2.03 21.30
CA PRO A 451 47.29 -3.15 22.12
C PRO A 451 48.72 -3.03 22.68
N LEU A 452 49.27 -1.80 22.80
CA LEU A 452 50.61 -1.58 23.40
C LEU A 452 50.58 -0.37 24.33
N ARG A 453 50.09 -0.59 25.58
CA ARG A 453 50.58 0.08 26.80
C ARG A 453 50.39 -0.84 27.97
#